data_d3fcb35f8494b2260dd74de7865373f4
#
_entry.id   d3fcb35f8494b2260dd74de7865373f4
#
_cell.length_a   1.000
_cell.length_b   1.000
_cell.length_c   1.000
_cell.angle_alpha   90.00
_cell.angle_beta   90.00
_cell.angle_gamma   90.00
#
_symmetry.space_group_name_H-M   'P 1'
#
loop_
_entity.id
_entity.type
_entity.pdbx_description
1 polymer ?
#
loop_
_entity_poly.entity_id
_entity_poly.type
_entity_poly.pdbx_seq_one_letter_code
_entity_poly.pdbx_strand_id
1 'polypeptide(L)'
;MKQFNIALCALLTACVALPALAKDTPTGTITTATGSASGAIRWKNSAKEYVLTNSKNMTVTYKADEVENVSIDRPASLDAAIKKVQTNNGLAAAIATLEELAKDYNHLTYDQEATGWLAKGYLLQGNAAKAIAACEAVIRDNPEAAYKGATAVSYWEALIKDGKSAKLNILLDKAISSGDKTAAANALVKRGDAAMARGSARANCEEALRDGYLRVILLYADPTSDAYAEALYKGAKAFEGMSQSSQANRLREQLKQECPASSWARAK
;
A
#
# COMPACT_ATOMS: atom_id res chain seq x y z
N MET A 1 -1.54 -17.03 -75.28
CA MET A 1 -1.29 -15.90 -74.34
C MET A 1 -2.41 -15.91 -73.29
N LYS A 2 -2.04 -16.36 -72.07
CA LYS A 2 -2.96 -16.41 -70.91
C LYS A 2 -2.52 -15.30 -69.97
N GLN A 3 -3.40 -14.31 -69.75
CA GLN A 3 -3.18 -13.23 -68.80
C GLN A 3 -3.48 -13.74 -67.39
N PHE A 4 -2.50 -13.60 -66.48
CA PHE A 4 -2.66 -13.86 -65.04
C PHE A 4 -3.07 -12.57 -64.34
N ASN A 5 -4.31 -12.53 -63.84
CA ASN A 5 -4.75 -11.45 -62.98
C ASN A 5 -4.32 -11.74 -61.55
N ILE A 6 -3.42 -10.93 -61.04
CA ILE A 6 -3.01 -10.94 -59.59
C ILE A 6 -3.95 -10.00 -58.85
N ALA A 7 -4.87 -10.59 -58.07
CA ALA A 7 -5.68 -9.83 -57.14
C ALA A 7 -4.87 -9.50 -55.89
N LEU A 8 -4.56 -8.21 -55.68
CA LEU A 8 -3.89 -7.69 -54.51
C LEU A 8 -4.90 -7.55 -53.36
N CYS A 9 -4.92 -8.51 -52.43
CA CYS A 9 -5.67 -8.38 -51.19
C CYS A 9 -4.97 -7.41 -50.25
N ALA A 10 -5.48 -6.19 -50.15
CA ALA A 10 -5.08 -5.24 -49.13
C ALA A 10 -5.71 -5.64 -47.78
N LEU A 11 -4.92 -6.20 -46.84
CA LEU A 11 -5.32 -6.38 -45.45
C LEU A 11 -5.36 -4.99 -44.78
N LEU A 12 -6.56 -4.46 -44.58
CA LEU A 12 -6.76 -3.35 -43.65
C LEU A 12 -6.63 -3.87 -42.21
N THR A 13 -5.49 -3.65 -41.62
CA THR A 13 -5.31 -3.79 -40.15
C THR A 13 -6.01 -2.60 -39.51
N ALA A 14 -7.23 -2.80 -39.03
CA ALA A 14 -7.92 -1.84 -38.18
C ALA A 14 -7.17 -1.81 -36.83
N CYS A 15 -6.31 -0.82 -36.62
CA CYS A 15 -5.83 -0.44 -35.30
C CYS A 15 -7.04 0.04 -34.50
N VAL A 16 -7.61 -0.83 -33.67
CA VAL A 16 -8.56 -0.43 -32.62
C VAL A 16 -7.72 0.35 -31.59
N ALA A 17 -7.74 1.67 -31.68
CA ALA A 17 -7.25 2.55 -30.65
C ALA A 17 -8.14 2.31 -29.42
N LEU A 18 -7.61 1.58 -28.43
CA LEU A 18 -8.21 1.54 -27.10
C LEU A 18 -8.33 2.99 -26.62
N PRO A 19 -9.49 3.43 -26.11
CA PRO A 19 -9.60 4.75 -25.52
C PRO A 19 -8.55 4.85 -24.41
N ALA A 20 -7.60 5.77 -24.56
CA ALA A 20 -6.71 6.14 -23.48
C ALA A 20 -7.62 6.55 -22.31
N LEU A 21 -7.58 5.81 -21.22
CA LEU A 21 -8.24 6.19 -19.97
C LEU A 21 -7.80 7.64 -19.71
N ALA A 22 -8.76 8.55 -19.55
CA ALA A 22 -8.45 9.93 -19.21
C ALA A 22 -7.56 9.92 -17.99
N LYS A 23 -6.38 10.53 -18.08
CA LYS A 23 -5.40 10.55 -17.00
C LYS A 23 -6.00 11.33 -15.83
N ASP A 24 -6.10 10.68 -14.67
CA ASP A 24 -6.56 11.33 -13.45
C ASP A 24 -5.54 12.42 -13.07
N THR A 25 -5.90 13.68 -13.35
CA THR A 25 -5.10 14.81 -12.89
C THR A 25 -5.49 15.11 -11.45
N PRO A 26 -4.52 15.17 -10.50
CA PRO A 26 -4.84 15.53 -9.11
C PRO A 26 -5.59 16.86 -9.05
N THR A 27 -6.82 16.84 -8.53
CA THR A 27 -7.64 18.04 -8.27
C THR A 27 -7.84 18.20 -6.78
N GLY A 28 -8.05 19.44 -6.36
CA GLY A 28 -8.24 19.70 -4.94
C GLY A 28 -8.15 21.19 -4.59
N THR A 29 -7.86 21.47 -3.33
CA THR A 29 -7.79 22.81 -2.78
C THR A 29 -6.49 23.01 -2.01
N ILE A 30 -5.82 24.12 -2.28
CA ILE A 30 -4.70 24.63 -1.48
C ILE A 30 -5.22 25.73 -0.58
N THR A 31 -4.92 25.65 0.72
CA THR A 31 -5.23 26.66 1.74
C THR A 31 -3.94 27.30 2.25
N THR A 32 -3.93 28.62 2.28
CA THR A 32 -2.85 29.44 2.82
C THR A 32 -3.42 30.39 3.88
N ALA A 33 -2.60 31.10 4.62
CA ALA A 33 -3.03 32.10 5.58
C ALA A 33 -3.92 33.21 4.96
N THR A 34 -3.83 33.47 3.66
CA THR A 34 -4.55 34.50 2.94
C THR A 34 -5.82 34.01 2.23
N GLY A 35 -6.07 32.72 2.16
CA GLY A 35 -7.25 32.16 1.53
C GLY A 35 -7.04 30.78 0.90
N SER A 36 -8.05 30.32 0.17
CA SER A 36 -8.04 29.01 -0.49
C SER A 36 -8.26 29.13 -1.99
N ALA A 37 -7.61 28.24 -2.76
CA ALA A 37 -7.77 28.16 -4.19
C ALA A 37 -7.93 26.68 -4.61
N SER A 38 -8.84 26.42 -5.59
CA SER A 38 -9.12 25.07 -6.07
C SER A 38 -8.77 24.91 -7.55
N GLY A 39 -8.32 23.71 -7.93
CA GLY A 39 -7.94 23.40 -9.30
C GLY A 39 -7.14 22.10 -9.41
N ALA A 40 -6.49 21.93 -10.56
CA ALA A 40 -5.51 20.87 -10.74
C ALA A 40 -4.23 21.20 -9.99
N ILE A 41 -3.73 20.27 -9.18
CA ILE A 41 -2.58 20.49 -8.30
C ILE A 41 -1.45 19.53 -8.68
N ARG A 42 -0.23 20.05 -8.76
CA ARG A 42 0.98 19.26 -8.95
C ARG A 42 2.08 19.73 -8.00
N TRP A 43 2.89 18.80 -7.53
CA TRP A 43 4.10 19.12 -6.79
C TRP A 43 5.29 19.23 -7.74
N LYS A 44 6.11 20.28 -7.54
CA LYS A 44 7.36 20.51 -8.27
C LYS A 44 8.55 20.28 -7.33
N ASN A 45 9.11 19.07 -7.38
CA ASN A 45 10.13 18.64 -6.42
C ASN A 45 11.39 19.52 -6.42
N SER A 46 11.84 19.99 -7.60
CA SER A 46 13.04 20.80 -7.72
C SER A 46 12.94 22.17 -7.03
N ALA A 47 11.75 22.73 -6.94
CA ALA A 47 11.49 24.05 -6.37
C ALA A 47 10.82 23.97 -4.99
N LYS A 48 10.36 22.78 -4.56
CA LYS A 48 9.57 22.59 -3.34
C LYS A 48 8.29 23.43 -3.35
N GLU A 49 7.54 23.37 -4.45
CA GLU A 49 6.39 24.21 -4.73
C GLU A 49 5.19 23.38 -5.18
N TYR A 50 3.99 23.84 -4.77
CA TYR A 50 2.72 23.39 -5.34
C TYR A 50 2.35 24.27 -6.52
N VAL A 51 1.97 23.69 -7.64
CA VAL A 51 1.50 24.39 -8.84
C VAL A 51 0.02 24.07 -9.01
N LEU A 52 -0.82 25.09 -8.85
CA LEU A 52 -2.27 25.00 -9.02
C LEU A 52 -2.69 25.63 -10.33
N THR A 53 -3.45 24.89 -11.15
CA THR A 53 -4.07 25.40 -12.38
C THR A 53 -5.58 25.41 -12.22
N ASN A 54 -6.18 26.58 -12.24
CA ASN A 54 -7.63 26.74 -12.06
C ASN A 54 -8.43 26.43 -13.34
N SER A 55 -9.77 26.48 -13.25
CA SER A 55 -10.69 26.22 -14.36
C SER A 55 -10.55 27.18 -15.56
N LYS A 56 -9.90 28.33 -15.38
CA LYS A 56 -9.60 29.30 -16.42
C LYS A 56 -8.20 29.12 -17.02
N ASN A 57 -7.53 27.99 -16.75
CA ASN A 57 -6.15 27.70 -17.13
C ASN A 57 -5.11 28.69 -16.62
N MET A 58 -5.44 29.44 -15.56
CA MET A 58 -4.46 30.28 -14.89
C MET A 58 -3.69 29.42 -13.88
N THR A 59 -2.37 29.57 -13.90
CA THR A 59 -1.47 28.82 -13.03
C THR A 59 -0.95 29.75 -11.92
N VAL A 60 -1.04 29.29 -10.68
CA VAL A 60 -0.48 29.92 -9.49
C VAL A 60 0.47 28.94 -8.81
N THR A 61 1.58 29.46 -8.34
CA THR A 61 2.58 28.67 -7.62
C THR A 61 2.62 29.08 -6.15
N TYR A 62 2.62 28.10 -5.25
CA TYR A 62 2.70 28.28 -3.80
C TYR A 62 3.94 27.56 -3.29
N LYS A 63 4.77 28.22 -2.50
CA LYS A 63 5.87 27.55 -1.80
C LYS A 63 5.33 26.65 -0.69
N ALA A 64 6.06 25.58 -0.37
CA ALA A 64 5.60 24.63 0.63
C ALA A 64 5.38 25.25 2.01
N ASP A 65 6.18 26.25 2.38
CA ASP A 65 6.10 26.98 3.65
C ASP A 65 4.95 28.00 3.71
N GLU A 66 4.35 28.36 2.57
CA GLU A 66 3.19 29.23 2.48
C GLU A 66 1.86 28.46 2.57
N VAL A 67 1.90 27.13 2.45
CA VAL A 67 0.73 26.27 2.39
C VAL A 67 0.43 25.66 3.76
N GLU A 68 -0.76 25.96 4.29
CA GLU A 68 -1.24 25.40 5.56
C GLU A 68 -1.87 24.01 5.36
N ASN A 69 -2.57 23.81 4.24
CA ASN A 69 -3.23 22.55 3.94
C ASN A 69 -3.38 22.33 2.43
N VAL A 70 -3.25 21.07 2.01
CA VAL A 70 -3.58 20.60 0.67
C VAL A 70 -4.59 19.48 0.80
N SER A 71 -5.81 19.73 0.33
CA SER A 71 -6.88 18.72 0.24
C SER A 71 -7.00 18.27 -1.20
N ILE A 72 -6.79 17.00 -1.45
CA ILE A 72 -6.85 16.39 -2.78
C ILE A 72 -8.09 15.49 -2.90
N ASP A 73 -8.78 15.56 -4.03
CA ASP A 73 -9.88 14.66 -4.33
C ASP A 73 -9.36 13.23 -4.53
N ARG A 74 -10.07 12.26 -3.94
CA ARG A 74 -9.66 10.85 -4.07
C ARG A 74 -9.86 10.36 -5.51
N PRO A 75 -8.80 9.87 -6.18
CA PRO A 75 -8.93 9.40 -7.56
C PRO A 75 -9.73 8.09 -7.63
N ALA A 76 -10.72 8.03 -8.51
CA ALA A 76 -11.54 6.83 -8.70
C ALA A 76 -10.70 5.64 -9.20
N SER A 77 -9.65 5.89 -9.98
CA SER A 77 -8.73 4.88 -10.47
C SER A 77 -7.95 4.19 -9.35
N LEU A 78 -7.70 4.87 -8.22
CA LEU A 78 -7.03 4.28 -7.05
C LEU A 78 -7.86 3.14 -6.45
N ASP A 79 -9.14 3.38 -6.19
CA ASP A 79 -10.01 2.36 -5.61
C ASP A 79 -10.20 1.17 -6.56
N ALA A 80 -10.31 1.43 -7.87
CA ALA A 80 -10.38 0.38 -8.89
C ALA A 80 -9.08 -0.46 -8.94
N ALA A 81 -7.92 0.18 -8.86
CA ALA A 81 -6.63 -0.51 -8.83
C ALA A 81 -6.45 -1.33 -7.55
N ILE A 82 -6.80 -0.77 -6.38
CA ILE A 82 -6.78 -1.46 -5.09
C ILE A 82 -7.61 -2.74 -5.15
N LYS A 83 -8.85 -2.66 -5.66
CA LYS A 83 -9.74 -3.81 -5.78
C LYS A 83 -9.12 -4.91 -6.66
N LYS A 84 -8.46 -4.54 -7.77
CA LYS A 84 -7.76 -5.51 -8.64
C LYS A 84 -6.60 -6.19 -7.93
N VAL A 85 -5.81 -5.46 -7.13
CA VAL A 85 -4.73 -6.03 -6.32
C VAL A 85 -5.28 -6.98 -5.26
N GLN A 86 -6.34 -6.58 -4.53
CA GLN A 86 -6.98 -7.40 -3.50
C GLN A 86 -7.55 -8.71 -4.04
N THR A 87 -8.13 -8.68 -5.24
CA THR A 87 -8.73 -9.86 -5.88
C THR A 87 -7.75 -10.64 -6.74
N ASN A 88 -6.51 -10.15 -6.87
CA ASN A 88 -5.48 -10.67 -7.78
C ASN A 88 -5.99 -10.82 -9.23
N ASN A 89 -6.88 -9.92 -9.65
CA ASN A 89 -7.49 -9.94 -10.98
C ASN A 89 -7.09 -8.68 -11.76
N GLY A 90 -6.45 -8.87 -12.92
CA GLY A 90 -5.95 -7.75 -13.72
C GLY A 90 -4.75 -7.04 -13.07
N LEU A 91 -3.89 -7.78 -12.37
CA LEU A 91 -2.79 -7.27 -11.56
C LEU A 91 -1.82 -6.38 -12.37
N ALA A 92 -1.48 -6.76 -13.62
CA ALA A 92 -0.58 -5.95 -14.45
C ALA A 92 -1.15 -4.54 -14.74
N ALA A 93 -2.45 -4.46 -15.06
CA ALA A 93 -3.12 -3.17 -15.28
C ALA A 93 -3.22 -2.35 -13.99
N ALA A 94 -3.48 -3.03 -12.84
CA ALA A 94 -3.49 -2.35 -11.54
C ALA A 94 -2.13 -1.76 -11.18
N ILE A 95 -1.05 -2.50 -11.41
CA ILE A 95 0.32 -2.03 -11.18
C ILE A 95 0.61 -0.79 -12.05
N ALA A 96 0.30 -0.83 -13.35
CA ALA A 96 0.52 0.31 -14.24
C ALA A 96 -0.25 1.56 -13.76
N THR A 97 -1.53 1.40 -13.37
CA THR A 97 -2.32 2.51 -12.80
C THR A 97 -1.71 3.04 -11.51
N LEU A 98 -1.25 2.16 -10.61
CA LEU A 98 -0.64 2.57 -9.32
C LEU A 98 0.73 3.24 -9.52
N GLU A 99 1.52 2.83 -10.52
CA GLU A 99 2.77 3.51 -10.91
C GLU A 99 2.51 4.96 -11.36
N GLU A 100 1.48 5.16 -12.18
CA GLU A 100 1.07 6.50 -12.62
C GLU A 100 0.57 7.33 -11.44
N LEU A 101 -0.30 6.79 -10.59
CA LEU A 101 -0.81 7.47 -9.41
C LEU A 101 0.30 7.85 -8.43
N ALA A 102 1.22 6.93 -8.10
CA ALA A 102 2.34 7.23 -7.21
C ALA A 102 3.22 8.37 -7.73
N LYS A 103 3.36 8.47 -9.07
CA LYS A 103 4.12 9.55 -9.72
C LYS A 103 3.34 10.87 -9.77
N ASP A 104 2.08 10.83 -10.19
CA ASP A 104 1.30 12.05 -10.43
C ASP A 104 0.82 12.70 -9.12
N TYR A 105 0.62 11.89 -8.07
CA TYR A 105 0.24 12.32 -6.72
C TYR A 105 1.43 12.49 -5.76
N ASN A 106 2.66 12.49 -6.28
CA ASN A 106 3.86 12.66 -5.46
C ASN A 106 3.77 13.91 -4.57
N HIS A 107 4.02 13.77 -3.27
CA HIS A 107 3.79 14.78 -2.23
C HIS A 107 2.35 15.28 -2.08
N LEU A 108 1.39 14.58 -2.65
CA LEU A 108 -0.03 14.79 -2.43
C LEU A 108 -0.59 13.65 -1.58
N THR A 109 -1.81 13.82 -1.05
CA THR A 109 -2.40 12.94 -0.02
C THR A 109 -2.36 11.44 -0.33
N TYR A 110 -2.44 11.03 -1.61
CA TYR A 110 -2.62 9.63 -2.00
C TYR A 110 -1.35 8.94 -2.52
N ASP A 111 -0.21 9.60 -2.54
CA ASP A 111 1.06 9.03 -3.03
C ASP A 111 1.51 7.81 -2.20
N GLN A 112 1.41 7.90 -0.88
CA GLN A 112 1.82 6.83 0.02
C GLN A 112 0.86 5.63 -0.05
N GLU A 113 -0.44 5.88 -0.16
CA GLU A 113 -1.42 4.81 -0.31
C GLU A 113 -1.23 4.08 -1.64
N ALA A 114 -1.08 4.84 -2.74
CA ALA A 114 -0.81 4.27 -4.07
C ALA A 114 0.49 3.45 -4.07
N THR A 115 1.57 3.97 -3.46
CA THR A 115 2.85 3.26 -3.35
C THR A 115 2.73 2.00 -2.49
N GLY A 116 1.99 2.03 -1.39
CA GLY A 116 1.75 0.86 -0.57
C GLY A 116 1.06 -0.27 -1.36
N TRP A 117 0.01 0.07 -2.12
CA TRP A 117 -0.68 -0.90 -2.97
C TRP A 117 0.13 -1.34 -4.18
N LEU A 118 0.94 -0.45 -4.76
CA LEU A 118 1.91 -0.78 -5.80
C LEU A 118 2.91 -1.83 -5.33
N ALA A 119 3.50 -1.61 -4.16
CA ALA A 119 4.42 -2.57 -3.55
C ALA A 119 3.76 -3.93 -3.31
N LYS A 120 2.50 -3.93 -2.81
CA LYS A 120 1.71 -5.16 -2.66
C LYS A 120 1.45 -5.86 -4.00
N GLY A 121 1.17 -5.10 -5.04
CA GLY A 121 1.04 -5.63 -6.41
C GLY A 121 2.32 -6.32 -6.89
N TYR A 122 3.48 -5.71 -6.69
CA TYR A 122 4.77 -6.34 -7.02
C TYR A 122 5.05 -7.59 -6.18
N LEU A 123 4.68 -7.60 -4.89
CA LEU A 123 4.81 -8.78 -4.04
C LEU A 123 3.96 -9.95 -4.52
N LEU A 124 2.75 -9.69 -5.01
CA LEU A 124 1.89 -10.71 -5.62
C LEU A 124 2.48 -11.27 -6.93
N GLN A 125 3.28 -10.47 -7.66
CA GLN A 125 4.07 -10.93 -8.80
C GLN A 125 5.37 -11.64 -8.41
N GLY A 126 5.67 -11.78 -7.11
CA GLY A 126 6.92 -12.36 -6.62
C GLY A 126 8.14 -11.43 -6.74
N ASN A 127 7.94 -10.15 -7.00
CA ASN A 127 9.01 -9.18 -7.23
C ASN A 127 9.26 -8.27 -6.01
N ALA A 128 9.86 -8.83 -4.97
CA ALA A 128 10.17 -8.10 -3.75
C ALA A 128 11.13 -6.92 -4.00
N ALA A 129 12.07 -7.06 -4.94
CA ALA A 129 13.02 -5.99 -5.25
C ALA A 129 12.33 -4.74 -5.82
N LYS A 130 11.36 -4.90 -6.74
CA LYS A 130 10.56 -3.76 -7.24
C LYS A 130 9.68 -3.16 -6.14
N ALA A 131 9.09 -3.98 -5.28
CA ALA A 131 8.31 -3.49 -4.14
C ALA A 131 9.17 -2.62 -3.20
N ILE A 132 10.38 -3.06 -2.88
CA ILE A 132 11.36 -2.30 -2.09
C ILE A 132 11.70 -0.98 -2.78
N ALA A 133 12.06 -1.01 -4.06
CA ALA A 133 12.45 0.18 -4.81
C ALA A 133 11.33 1.23 -4.87
N ALA A 134 10.08 0.81 -5.06
CA ALA A 134 8.92 1.70 -5.07
C ALA A 134 8.74 2.40 -3.71
N CYS A 135 8.83 1.65 -2.60
CA CYS A 135 8.75 2.23 -1.26
C CYS A 135 9.93 3.17 -0.96
N GLU A 136 11.16 2.79 -1.34
CA GLU A 136 12.36 3.61 -1.11
C GLU A 136 12.35 4.93 -1.88
N ALA A 137 11.63 5.02 -3.00
CA ALA A 137 11.43 6.28 -3.71
C ALA A 137 10.65 7.29 -2.84
N VAL A 138 9.56 6.87 -2.19
CA VAL A 138 8.79 7.71 -1.26
C VAL A 138 9.58 8.00 0.02
N ILE A 139 10.25 6.99 0.57
CA ILE A 139 11.02 7.11 1.83
C ILE A 139 12.18 8.12 1.69
N ARG A 140 12.76 8.26 0.51
CA ARG A 140 13.82 9.25 0.25
C ARG A 140 13.34 10.67 0.50
N ASP A 141 12.11 10.98 0.09
CA ASP A 141 11.51 12.31 0.23
C ASP A 141 10.79 12.46 1.58
N ASN A 142 10.25 11.34 2.13
CA ASN A 142 9.60 11.28 3.43
C ASN A 142 10.15 10.11 4.27
N PRO A 143 11.22 10.30 5.05
CA PRO A 143 11.84 9.24 5.84
C PRO A 143 10.91 8.55 6.86
N GLU A 144 9.84 9.21 7.30
CA GLU A 144 8.87 8.61 8.23
C GLU A 144 8.03 7.52 7.57
N ALA A 145 7.84 7.57 6.25
CA ALA A 145 7.15 6.54 5.48
C ALA A 145 7.82 5.16 5.57
N ALA A 146 9.07 5.07 6.08
CA ALA A 146 9.73 3.80 6.34
C ALA A 146 9.21 3.06 7.58
N TYR A 147 8.56 3.78 8.52
CA TYR A 147 8.11 3.21 9.79
C TYR A 147 6.70 3.67 10.23
N LYS A 148 6.01 4.50 9.45
CA LYS A 148 4.62 4.93 9.66
C LYS A 148 3.83 4.92 8.34
N GLY A 149 2.52 4.69 8.42
CA GLY A 149 1.60 4.79 7.29
C GLY A 149 1.58 3.57 6.36
N ALA A 150 0.86 3.69 5.25
CA ALA A 150 0.59 2.58 4.33
C ALA A 150 1.85 2.05 3.63
N THR A 151 2.76 2.95 3.24
CA THR A 151 4.04 2.57 2.61
C THR A 151 4.88 1.70 3.54
N ALA A 152 4.93 2.01 4.86
CA ALA A 152 5.72 1.26 5.83
C ALA A 152 5.33 -0.22 5.88
N VAL A 153 4.04 -0.51 5.96
CA VAL A 153 3.53 -1.90 6.07
C VAL A 153 3.95 -2.73 4.86
N SER A 154 3.76 -2.21 3.64
CA SER A 154 4.13 -2.90 2.41
C SER A 154 5.65 -3.01 2.24
N TYR A 155 6.40 -2.01 2.70
CA TYR A 155 7.86 -2.04 2.72
C TYR A 155 8.40 -3.15 3.63
N TRP A 156 7.84 -3.29 4.84
CA TRP A 156 8.22 -4.37 5.75
C TRP A 156 7.89 -5.75 5.18
N GLU A 157 6.73 -5.92 4.53
CA GLU A 157 6.39 -7.15 3.82
C GLU A 157 7.42 -7.49 2.73
N ALA A 158 7.83 -6.48 1.97
CA ALA A 158 8.84 -6.66 0.93
C ALA A 158 10.21 -7.04 1.51
N LEU A 159 10.62 -6.42 2.63
CA LEU A 159 11.86 -6.77 3.33
C LEU A 159 11.83 -8.19 3.92
N ILE A 160 10.67 -8.66 4.43
CA ILE A 160 10.48 -10.04 4.87
C ILE A 160 10.68 -11.01 3.71
N LYS A 161 10.04 -10.73 2.56
CA LYS A 161 10.14 -11.57 1.35
C LYS A 161 11.55 -11.60 0.75
N ASP A 162 12.28 -10.48 0.87
CA ASP A 162 13.65 -10.37 0.37
C ASP A 162 14.73 -10.84 1.38
N GLY A 163 14.31 -11.26 2.58
CA GLY A 163 15.21 -11.76 3.62
C GLY A 163 16.08 -10.69 4.30
N LYS A 164 15.75 -9.40 4.16
CA LYS A 164 16.51 -8.27 4.73
C LYS A 164 16.17 -8.02 6.20
N SER A 165 16.35 -9.02 7.05
CA SER A 165 15.93 -9.03 8.44
C SER A 165 16.57 -7.94 9.31
N ALA A 166 17.86 -7.62 9.10
CA ALA A 166 18.54 -6.59 9.89
C ALA A 166 17.90 -5.20 9.68
N LYS A 167 17.68 -4.80 8.43
CA LYS A 167 17.00 -3.53 8.11
C LYS A 167 15.58 -3.51 8.62
N LEU A 168 14.85 -4.61 8.45
CA LEU A 168 13.49 -4.77 8.94
C LEU A 168 13.42 -4.53 10.46
N ASN A 169 14.26 -5.21 11.25
CA ASN A 169 14.22 -5.10 12.72
C ASN A 169 14.42 -3.65 13.20
N ILE A 170 15.36 -2.92 12.61
CA ILE A 170 15.57 -1.49 12.92
C ILE A 170 14.29 -0.66 12.67
N LEU A 171 13.61 -0.90 11.56
CA LEU A 171 12.40 -0.17 11.22
C LEU A 171 11.21 -0.53 12.11
N LEU A 172 11.05 -1.82 12.43
CA LEU A 172 10.02 -2.27 13.36
C LEU A 172 10.24 -1.72 14.77
N ASP A 173 11.48 -1.70 15.28
CA ASP A 173 11.81 -1.11 16.57
C ASP A 173 11.49 0.39 16.59
N LYS A 174 11.81 1.10 15.50
CA LYS A 174 11.49 2.52 15.35
C LYS A 174 9.99 2.77 15.34
N ALA A 175 9.21 1.95 14.62
CA ALA A 175 7.75 2.05 14.60
C ALA A 175 7.14 1.81 15.99
N ILE A 176 7.60 0.77 16.70
CA ILE A 176 7.10 0.42 18.05
C ILE A 176 7.40 1.54 19.06
N SER A 177 8.55 2.20 18.94
CA SER A 177 8.97 3.29 19.84
C SER A 177 8.47 4.68 19.41
N SER A 178 7.77 4.80 18.28
CA SER A 178 7.38 6.09 17.70
C SER A 178 6.27 6.83 18.48
N GLY A 179 5.57 6.17 19.39
CA GLY A 179 4.37 6.68 20.05
C GLY A 179 3.09 6.56 19.22
N ASP A 180 3.19 6.19 17.94
CA ASP A 180 2.04 5.94 17.06
C ASP A 180 1.52 4.51 17.30
N LYS A 181 0.33 4.40 17.91
CA LYS A 181 -0.27 3.10 18.24
C LYS A 181 -0.53 2.22 17.01
N THR A 182 -0.96 2.83 15.91
CA THR A 182 -1.24 2.11 14.66
C THR A 182 0.05 1.57 14.04
N ALA A 183 1.09 2.39 13.98
CA ALA A 183 2.40 1.96 13.49
C ALA A 183 2.98 0.85 14.36
N ALA A 184 2.89 0.99 15.70
CA ALA A 184 3.38 -0.01 16.65
C ALA A 184 2.64 -1.35 16.52
N ALA A 185 1.31 -1.34 16.42
CA ALA A 185 0.52 -2.55 16.24
C ALA A 185 0.87 -3.27 14.92
N ASN A 186 0.93 -2.54 13.81
CA ASN A 186 1.34 -3.10 12.52
C ASN A 186 2.77 -3.66 12.57
N ALA A 187 3.72 -2.96 13.21
CA ALA A 187 5.10 -3.41 13.33
C ALA A 187 5.20 -4.72 14.13
N LEU A 188 4.41 -4.86 15.20
CA LEU A 188 4.37 -6.11 15.97
C LEU A 188 3.77 -7.27 15.17
N VAL A 189 2.72 -7.03 14.35
CA VAL A 189 2.24 -8.05 13.41
C VAL A 189 3.37 -8.49 12.48
N LYS A 190 4.08 -7.54 11.85
CA LYS A 190 5.17 -7.86 10.91
C LYS A 190 6.38 -8.50 11.58
N ARG A 191 6.61 -8.26 12.87
CA ARG A 191 7.60 -9.01 13.66
C ARG A 191 7.21 -10.48 13.77
N GLY A 192 5.96 -10.77 14.05
CA GLY A 192 5.42 -12.14 14.02
C GLY A 192 5.54 -12.77 12.63
N ASP A 193 5.20 -12.03 11.57
CA ASP A 193 5.33 -12.48 10.19
C ASP A 193 6.78 -12.83 9.82
N ALA A 194 7.74 -12.03 10.26
CA ALA A 194 9.16 -12.30 10.02
C ALA A 194 9.64 -13.58 10.72
N ALA A 195 9.13 -13.87 11.91
CA ALA A 195 9.41 -15.15 12.60
C ALA A 195 8.80 -16.32 11.82
N MET A 196 7.53 -16.22 11.42
CA MET A 196 6.84 -17.26 10.64
C MET A 196 7.44 -17.47 9.25
N ALA A 197 8.03 -16.45 8.63
CA ALA A 197 8.70 -16.54 7.34
C ALA A 197 9.91 -17.48 7.34
N ARG A 198 10.50 -17.75 8.52
CA ARG A 198 11.59 -18.72 8.70
C ARG A 198 11.11 -20.17 8.74
N GLY A 199 9.81 -20.39 8.66
CA GLY A 199 9.16 -21.70 8.66
C GLY A 199 8.29 -21.97 9.87
N SER A 200 7.55 -23.08 9.84
CA SER A 200 6.57 -23.48 10.86
C SER A 200 7.17 -24.26 12.04
N ALA A 201 8.48 -24.23 12.23
CA ALA A 201 9.10 -24.83 13.40
C ALA A 201 8.53 -24.23 14.69
N ARG A 202 8.36 -25.06 15.72
CA ARG A 202 7.77 -24.64 17.02
C ARG A 202 8.39 -23.36 17.56
N ALA A 203 9.73 -23.26 17.52
CA ALA A 203 10.45 -22.08 18.00
C ALA A 203 10.06 -20.79 17.24
N ASN A 204 9.85 -20.86 15.95
CA ASN A 204 9.39 -19.71 15.15
C ASN A 204 7.95 -19.32 15.49
N CYS A 205 7.06 -20.31 15.72
CA CYS A 205 5.70 -20.06 16.18
C CYS A 205 5.67 -19.40 17.56
N GLU A 206 6.49 -19.89 18.50
CA GLU A 206 6.63 -19.32 19.86
C GLU A 206 7.15 -17.89 19.80
N GLU A 207 8.16 -17.61 18.98
CA GLU A 207 8.69 -16.26 18.77
C GLU A 207 7.64 -15.33 18.14
N ALA A 208 6.93 -15.80 17.08
CA ALA A 208 5.88 -15.02 16.42
C ALA A 208 4.76 -14.61 17.38
N LEU A 209 4.37 -15.52 18.28
CA LEU A 209 3.38 -15.26 19.31
C LEU A 209 3.92 -14.28 20.37
N ARG A 210 5.07 -14.60 20.97
CA ARG A 210 5.62 -13.85 22.10
C ARG A 210 6.02 -12.43 21.72
N ASP A 211 6.72 -12.27 20.59
CA ASP A 211 7.34 -11.01 20.21
C ASP A 211 6.49 -10.19 19.21
N GLY A 212 5.43 -10.80 18.69
CA GLY A 212 4.53 -10.23 17.70
C GLY A 212 3.05 -10.28 18.09
N TYR A 213 2.34 -11.31 17.67
CA TYR A 213 0.87 -11.35 17.64
C TYR A 213 0.21 -11.17 19.00
N LEU A 214 0.68 -11.86 20.05
CA LEU A 214 0.08 -11.71 21.39
C LEU A 214 0.30 -10.32 21.97
N ARG A 215 1.40 -9.65 21.61
CA ARG A 215 1.60 -8.26 22.06
C ARG A 215 0.58 -7.31 21.45
N VAL A 216 0.20 -7.51 20.19
CA VAL A 216 -0.89 -6.74 19.57
C VAL A 216 -2.20 -7.02 20.30
N ILE A 217 -2.53 -8.29 20.49
CA ILE A 217 -3.79 -8.72 21.13
C ILE A 217 -3.92 -8.15 22.55
N LEU A 218 -2.81 -8.09 23.31
CA LEU A 218 -2.83 -7.66 24.71
C LEU A 218 -2.68 -6.13 24.90
N LEU A 219 -1.91 -5.45 24.03
CA LEU A 219 -1.52 -4.05 24.22
C LEU A 219 -2.25 -3.08 23.29
N TYR A 220 -2.78 -3.58 22.18
CA TYR A 220 -3.41 -2.80 21.11
C TYR A 220 -4.78 -3.38 20.73
N ALA A 221 -5.53 -3.88 21.71
CA ALA A 221 -6.85 -4.46 21.51
C ALA A 221 -7.84 -3.37 21.05
N ASP A 222 -8.03 -3.28 19.75
CA ASP A 222 -8.98 -2.39 19.10
C ASP A 222 -9.72 -3.17 18.00
N PRO A 223 -11.00 -3.53 18.24
CA PRO A 223 -11.79 -4.29 17.28
C PRO A 223 -11.98 -3.63 15.90
N THR A 224 -11.73 -2.31 15.81
CA THR A 224 -11.80 -1.56 14.54
C THR A 224 -10.47 -1.61 13.78
N SER A 225 -9.40 -2.03 14.43
CA SER A 225 -8.05 -2.11 13.85
C SER A 225 -7.86 -3.38 13.04
N ASP A 226 -7.42 -3.23 11.78
CA ASP A 226 -7.05 -4.37 10.93
C ASP A 226 -5.87 -5.15 11.51
N ALA A 227 -4.91 -4.48 12.14
CA ALA A 227 -3.76 -5.10 12.79
C ALA A 227 -4.17 -6.03 13.95
N TYR A 228 -5.20 -5.66 14.71
CA TYR A 228 -5.73 -6.50 15.79
C TYR A 228 -6.39 -7.76 15.23
N ALA A 229 -7.26 -7.61 14.24
CA ALA A 229 -7.91 -8.75 13.58
C ALA A 229 -6.88 -9.67 12.88
N GLU A 230 -5.87 -9.09 12.21
CA GLU A 230 -4.74 -9.82 11.62
C GLU A 230 -3.96 -10.60 12.67
N ALA A 231 -3.68 -9.99 13.82
CA ALA A 231 -2.95 -10.64 14.92
C ALA A 231 -3.74 -11.83 15.52
N LEU A 232 -5.05 -11.70 15.70
CA LEU A 232 -5.91 -12.80 16.14
C LEU A 232 -5.87 -13.99 15.16
N TYR A 233 -6.03 -13.71 13.87
CA TYR A 233 -5.99 -14.73 12.81
C TYR A 233 -4.63 -15.44 12.73
N LYS A 234 -3.56 -14.66 12.67
CA LYS A 234 -2.19 -15.20 12.54
C LYS A 234 -1.71 -15.86 13.83
N GLY A 235 -2.10 -15.32 14.97
CA GLY A 235 -1.84 -15.94 16.27
C GLY A 235 -2.50 -17.32 16.39
N ALA A 236 -3.74 -17.46 15.90
CA ALA A 236 -4.39 -18.76 15.84
C ALA A 236 -3.61 -19.75 14.95
N LYS A 237 -3.13 -19.32 13.78
CA LYS A 237 -2.30 -20.16 12.92
C LYS A 237 -0.97 -20.56 13.56
N ALA A 238 -0.35 -19.66 14.30
CA ALA A 238 0.89 -20.00 15.02
C ALA A 238 0.65 -21.01 16.14
N PHE A 239 -0.47 -20.94 16.88
CA PHE A 239 -0.86 -21.96 17.84
C PHE A 239 -1.15 -23.32 17.18
N GLU A 240 -1.75 -23.34 16.00
CA GLU A 240 -1.93 -24.57 15.23
C GLU A 240 -0.61 -25.21 14.83
N GLY A 241 0.36 -24.38 14.40
CA GLY A 241 1.72 -24.85 14.09
C GLY A 241 2.41 -25.54 15.27
N MET A 242 1.96 -25.25 16.50
CA MET A 242 2.43 -25.90 17.72
C MET A 242 1.51 -27.03 18.21
N SER A 243 0.49 -27.42 17.46
CA SER A 243 -0.55 -28.39 17.85
C SER A 243 -1.37 -27.95 19.10
N GLN A 244 -1.48 -26.64 19.36
CA GLN A 244 -2.24 -26.06 20.46
C GLN A 244 -3.64 -25.63 19.99
N SER A 245 -4.47 -26.57 19.59
CA SER A 245 -5.79 -26.32 18.99
C SER A 245 -6.76 -25.58 19.91
N SER A 246 -6.68 -25.77 21.22
CA SER A 246 -7.54 -25.06 22.18
C SER A 246 -7.30 -23.53 22.15
N GLN A 247 -6.03 -23.11 22.16
CA GLN A 247 -5.63 -21.72 22.09
C GLN A 247 -5.97 -21.13 20.70
N ALA A 248 -5.70 -21.87 19.62
CA ALA A 248 -6.07 -21.47 18.26
C ALA A 248 -7.57 -21.20 18.13
N ASN A 249 -8.41 -22.12 18.64
CA ASN A 249 -9.86 -21.95 18.60
C ASN A 249 -10.33 -20.74 19.41
N ARG A 250 -9.74 -20.49 20.59
CA ARG A 250 -10.06 -19.30 21.39
C ARG A 250 -9.82 -18.01 20.61
N LEU A 251 -8.67 -17.86 19.94
CA LEU A 251 -8.39 -16.67 19.14
C LEU A 251 -9.33 -16.54 17.93
N ARG A 252 -9.71 -17.64 17.31
CA ARG A 252 -10.71 -17.63 16.22
C ARG A 252 -12.09 -17.18 16.68
N GLU A 253 -12.54 -17.67 17.83
CA GLU A 253 -13.82 -17.24 18.41
C GLU A 253 -13.76 -15.75 18.76
N GLN A 254 -12.68 -15.29 19.38
CA GLN A 254 -12.47 -13.88 19.67
C GLN A 254 -12.51 -13.02 18.40
N LEU A 255 -11.82 -13.45 17.32
CA LEU A 255 -11.85 -12.76 16.02
C LEU A 255 -13.28 -12.64 15.46
N LYS A 256 -14.06 -13.71 15.51
CA LYS A 256 -15.45 -13.71 15.04
C LYS A 256 -16.36 -12.81 15.88
N GLN A 257 -16.17 -12.78 17.19
CA GLN A 257 -17.00 -12.02 18.12
C GLN A 257 -16.66 -10.52 18.09
N GLU A 258 -15.37 -10.19 18.09
CA GLU A 258 -14.93 -8.81 18.23
C GLU A 258 -14.72 -8.10 16.87
N CYS A 259 -14.34 -8.82 15.81
CA CYS A 259 -14.06 -8.26 14.50
C CYS A 259 -14.88 -8.89 13.35
N PRO A 260 -16.21 -9.04 13.46
CA PRO A 260 -17.02 -9.79 12.48
C PRO A 260 -16.99 -9.19 11.07
N ALA A 261 -16.76 -7.88 10.95
CA ALA A 261 -16.68 -7.18 9.67
C ALA A 261 -15.31 -7.32 8.98
N SER A 262 -14.28 -7.74 9.70
CA SER A 262 -12.93 -7.87 9.17
C SER A 262 -12.84 -8.94 8.07
N SER A 263 -12.00 -8.69 7.07
CA SER A 263 -11.63 -9.68 6.06
C SER A 263 -10.97 -10.92 6.68
N TRP A 264 -10.25 -10.75 7.79
CA TRP A 264 -9.60 -11.84 8.53
C TRP A 264 -10.60 -12.79 9.19
N ALA A 265 -11.75 -12.30 9.64
CA ALA A 265 -12.80 -13.16 10.19
C ALA A 265 -13.45 -14.07 9.14
N ARG A 266 -13.34 -13.69 7.86
CA ARG A 266 -13.86 -14.44 6.71
C ARG A 266 -12.80 -15.29 6.02
N ALA A 267 -11.53 -15.13 6.38
CA ALA A 267 -10.44 -15.92 5.84
C ALA A 267 -10.54 -17.38 6.29
N LYS A 268 -10.37 -18.33 5.36
CA LYS A 268 -10.42 -19.78 5.63
C LYS A 268 -9.07 -20.31 6.10
#